data_e888d5680e7282b840bff11a8cad42b6
#
_entry.id   e888d5680e7282b840bff11a8cad42b6
#
_cell.length_a   1.000
_cell.length_b   1.000
_cell.length_c   1.000
_cell.angle_alpha   90.00
_cell.angle_beta   90.00
_cell.angle_gamma   90.00
#
_symmetry.space_group_name_H-M   'P 1'
#
loop_
_entity.id
_entity.type
_entity.pdbx_description
1 polymer ?
#
loop_
_entity_poly.entity_id
_entity_poly.type
_entity_poly.pdbx_seq_one_letter_code
_entity_poly.pdbx_strand_id
1 'polypeptide(L)'
;ATTEYAVKHRNGHTKFADVFWAGRLLCEHKSAGKDLDAAFEQAMGYVEEIRRHNPDDVPRHIIVSDFATMKLYDLKDGTDVFFPLSDLPEHIKLRHFDFMDGITHELRQAQEQANIEAAAAVGSLYQAFRADGSYDEHSLKQFLIRLLFCFFADDTLHFEPNQFAGYLQT
;
A
#
# COMPACT_ATOMS: atom_id res chain seq x y z
N ALA A 1 -7.57 12.55 -7.20
CA ALA A 1 -7.89 11.95 -8.51
C ALA A 1 -8.83 12.88 -9.27
N THR A 2 -8.69 12.94 -10.58
CA THR A 2 -9.51 13.74 -11.49
C THR A 2 -10.13 12.79 -12.51
N THR A 3 -11.40 12.97 -12.83
CA THR A 3 -12.08 12.25 -13.92
C THR A 3 -11.96 13.03 -15.22
N GLU A 4 -11.99 12.34 -16.35
CA GLU A 4 -11.87 12.95 -17.70
C GLU A 4 -10.65 13.89 -17.81
N TYR A 5 -9.48 13.40 -17.40
CA TYR A 5 -8.25 14.18 -17.43
C TYR A 5 -7.75 14.42 -18.87
N ALA A 6 -7.67 15.68 -19.23
CA ALA A 6 -7.27 16.08 -20.58
C ALA A 6 -5.75 15.91 -20.82
N VAL A 7 -5.39 15.04 -21.75
CA VAL A 7 -4.00 14.81 -22.18
C VAL A 7 -3.81 15.39 -23.58
N LYS A 8 -2.92 16.37 -23.70
CA LYS A 8 -2.58 16.99 -24.99
C LYS A 8 -1.51 16.17 -25.71
N HIS A 9 -1.84 15.69 -26.90
CA HIS A 9 -0.92 14.98 -27.78
C HIS A 9 -0.13 15.93 -28.68
N ARG A 10 1.03 15.48 -29.16
CA ARG A 10 1.90 16.24 -30.12
C ARG A 10 1.20 16.69 -31.40
N ASN A 11 0.21 15.95 -31.87
CA ASN A 11 -0.57 16.27 -33.06
C ASN A 11 -1.64 17.36 -32.82
N GLY A 12 -1.65 17.98 -31.65
CA GLY A 12 -2.62 19.01 -31.27
C GLY A 12 -3.98 18.51 -30.83
N HIS A 13 -4.23 17.19 -30.88
CA HIS A 13 -5.47 16.62 -30.37
C HIS A 13 -5.40 16.44 -28.86
N THR A 14 -6.51 16.71 -28.21
CA THR A 14 -6.70 16.40 -26.77
C THR A 14 -7.47 15.09 -26.68
N LYS A 15 -6.97 14.16 -25.90
CA LYS A 15 -7.68 12.95 -25.49
C LYS A 15 -7.89 12.99 -23.98
N PHE A 16 -8.79 12.18 -23.47
CA PHE A 16 -9.16 12.18 -22.07
C PHE A 16 -8.89 10.80 -21.49
N ALA A 17 -8.15 10.76 -20.39
CA ALA A 17 -8.07 9.57 -19.54
C ALA A 17 -9.28 9.56 -18.60
N ASP A 18 -9.92 8.41 -18.41
CA ASP A 18 -11.16 8.31 -17.62
C ASP A 18 -10.92 8.70 -16.17
N VAL A 19 -9.83 8.24 -15.56
CA VAL A 19 -9.39 8.65 -14.22
C VAL A 19 -7.89 8.88 -14.21
N PHE A 20 -7.47 9.97 -13.60
CA PHE A 20 -6.06 10.28 -13.39
C PHE A 20 -5.80 10.75 -11.97
N TRP A 21 -4.81 10.16 -11.32
CA TRP A 21 -4.28 10.54 -10.03
C TRP A 21 -2.76 10.71 -10.15
N ALA A 22 -2.31 11.94 -10.16
CA ALA A 22 -0.92 12.31 -10.37
C ALA A 22 0.03 11.49 -9.51
N GLY A 23 1.07 10.95 -10.12
CA GLY A 23 2.07 10.10 -9.50
C GLY A 23 1.59 8.70 -9.05
N ARG A 24 0.29 8.40 -9.13
CA ARG A 24 -0.27 7.17 -8.55
C ARG A 24 -0.97 6.26 -9.54
N LEU A 25 -2.00 6.77 -10.22
CA LEU A 25 -2.92 5.92 -10.97
C LEU A 25 -3.43 6.60 -12.24
N LEU A 26 -3.54 5.83 -13.32
CA LEU A 26 -4.33 6.15 -14.50
C LEU A 26 -5.30 4.99 -14.77
N CYS A 27 -6.57 5.32 -15.02
CA CYS A 27 -7.55 4.30 -15.43
C CYS A 27 -8.04 4.60 -16.86
N GLU A 28 -8.24 3.53 -17.60
CA GLU A 28 -8.89 3.54 -18.92
C GLU A 28 -9.96 2.43 -18.96
N HIS A 29 -11.20 2.81 -19.24
CA HIS A 29 -12.32 1.89 -19.31
C HIS A 29 -12.76 1.67 -20.75
N LYS A 30 -13.23 0.49 -21.04
CA LYS A 30 -13.80 0.11 -22.33
C LYS A 30 -15.18 -0.52 -22.13
N SER A 31 -15.98 -0.52 -23.20
CA SER A 31 -17.22 -1.29 -23.20
C SER A 31 -16.93 -2.79 -23.08
N ALA A 32 -17.85 -3.52 -22.45
CA ALA A 32 -17.71 -4.95 -22.20
C ALA A 32 -17.27 -5.73 -23.45
N GLY A 33 -16.31 -6.63 -23.26
CA GLY A 33 -15.75 -7.49 -24.30
C GLY A 33 -14.77 -6.79 -25.26
N LYS A 34 -14.33 -5.57 -24.95
CA LYS A 34 -13.29 -4.89 -25.71
C LYS A 34 -11.91 -5.34 -25.27
N ASP A 35 -10.96 -5.19 -26.20
CA ASP A 35 -9.57 -5.54 -25.99
C ASP A 35 -8.92 -4.65 -24.93
N LEU A 36 -8.52 -5.26 -23.80
CA LEU A 36 -7.84 -4.57 -22.69
C LEU A 36 -6.38 -4.29 -22.98
N ASP A 37 -5.74 -5.02 -23.89
CA ASP A 37 -4.37 -4.73 -24.30
C ASP A 37 -4.35 -3.44 -25.14
N ALA A 38 -5.33 -3.24 -26.01
CA ALA A 38 -5.49 -1.96 -26.72
C ALA A 38 -5.82 -0.79 -25.78
N ALA A 39 -6.56 -1.04 -24.69
CA ALA A 39 -6.79 -0.05 -23.64
C ALA A 39 -5.49 0.30 -22.91
N PHE A 40 -4.65 -0.69 -22.62
CA PHE A 40 -3.34 -0.48 -22.01
C PHE A 40 -2.41 0.36 -22.91
N GLU A 41 -2.32 0.03 -24.20
CA GLU A 41 -1.55 0.82 -25.16
C GLU A 41 -2.02 2.28 -25.21
N GLN A 42 -3.32 2.51 -25.16
CA GLN A 42 -3.88 3.87 -25.07
C GLN A 42 -3.43 4.57 -23.79
N ALA A 43 -3.52 3.90 -22.63
CA ALA A 43 -3.09 4.42 -21.35
C ALA A 43 -1.59 4.72 -21.33
N MET A 44 -0.76 3.86 -21.91
CA MET A 44 0.68 4.09 -22.05
C MET A 44 0.98 5.33 -22.92
N GLY A 45 0.19 5.56 -23.96
CA GLY A 45 0.29 6.80 -24.74
C GLY A 45 0.05 8.06 -23.89
N TYR A 46 -0.89 8.00 -22.93
CA TYR A 46 -1.09 9.10 -21.98
C TYR A 46 0.08 9.25 -21.00
N VAL A 47 0.59 8.14 -20.48
CA VAL A 47 1.76 8.13 -19.58
C VAL A 47 2.97 8.80 -20.25
N GLU A 48 3.22 8.52 -21.52
CA GLU A 48 4.32 9.14 -22.26
C GLU A 48 4.14 10.65 -22.43
N GLU A 49 2.92 11.12 -22.73
CA GLU A 49 2.66 12.55 -22.84
C GLU A 49 2.78 13.26 -21.49
N ILE A 50 2.26 12.63 -20.39
CA ILE A 50 2.41 13.14 -19.02
C ILE A 50 3.90 13.23 -18.66
N ARG A 51 4.70 12.19 -18.94
CA ARG A 51 6.14 12.17 -18.67
C ARG A 51 6.90 13.31 -19.34
N ARG A 52 6.46 13.74 -20.51
CA ARG A 52 7.11 14.85 -21.24
C ARG A 52 6.79 16.22 -20.64
N HIS A 53 5.58 16.39 -20.13
CA HIS A 53 5.11 17.70 -19.66
C HIS A 53 5.28 17.87 -18.15
N ASN A 54 4.98 16.82 -17.38
CA ASN A 54 5.02 16.79 -15.92
C ASN A 54 5.60 15.44 -15.43
N PRO A 55 6.92 15.24 -15.45
CA PRO A 55 7.54 13.96 -15.08
C PRO A 55 7.17 13.45 -13.68
N ASP A 56 6.94 14.38 -12.75
CA ASP A 56 6.58 14.05 -11.34
C ASP A 56 5.13 13.53 -11.22
N ASP A 57 4.30 13.77 -12.22
CA ASP A 57 2.91 13.34 -12.27
C ASP A 57 2.74 11.95 -12.91
N VAL A 58 3.81 11.33 -13.43
CA VAL A 58 3.73 10.01 -14.08
C VAL A 58 3.14 8.98 -13.13
N PRO A 59 2.00 8.35 -13.50
CA PRO A 59 1.35 7.39 -12.61
C PRO A 59 2.21 6.12 -12.50
N ARG A 60 2.31 5.56 -11.29
CA ARG A 60 2.95 4.27 -11.07
C ARG A 60 2.07 3.10 -11.55
N HIS A 61 0.76 3.22 -11.38
CA HIS A 61 -0.17 2.14 -11.70
C HIS A 61 -1.09 2.51 -12.85
N ILE A 62 -1.45 1.49 -13.65
CA ILE A 62 -2.50 1.60 -14.67
C ILE A 62 -3.56 0.55 -14.37
N ILE A 63 -4.83 0.95 -14.41
CA ILE A 63 -5.97 0.05 -14.42
C ILE A 63 -6.65 0.15 -15.78
N VAL A 64 -6.84 -1.00 -16.43
CA VAL A 64 -7.73 -1.11 -17.58
C VAL A 64 -8.87 -2.07 -17.25
N SER A 65 -10.09 -1.74 -17.67
CA SER A 65 -11.27 -2.54 -17.36
C SER A 65 -12.33 -2.40 -18.44
N ASP A 66 -13.08 -3.47 -18.65
CA ASP A 66 -14.32 -3.49 -19.45
C ASP A 66 -15.56 -3.69 -18.58
N PHE A 67 -15.47 -3.43 -17.26
CA PHE A 67 -16.48 -3.65 -16.24
C PHE A 67 -16.88 -5.11 -15.98
N ALA A 68 -16.35 -6.06 -16.74
CA ALA A 68 -16.45 -7.50 -16.47
C ALA A 68 -15.12 -8.04 -15.93
N THR A 69 -14.03 -7.54 -16.48
CA THR A 69 -12.66 -7.91 -16.12
C THR A 69 -11.83 -6.66 -15.83
N MET A 70 -10.77 -6.83 -15.06
CA MET A 70 -9.83 -5.77 -14.69
C MET A 70 -8.41 -6.29 -14.84
N LYS A 71 -7.52 -5.42 -15.31
CA LYS A 71 -6.09 -5.65 -15.32
C LYS A 71 -5.40 -4.47 -14.66
N LEU A 72 -4.63 -4.74 -13.61
CA LEU A 72 -3.85 -3.76 -12.85
C LEU A 72 -2.37 -3.97 -13.19
N TYR A 73 -1.70 -2.91 -13.59
CA TYR A 73 -0.27 -2.88 -13.89
C TYR A 73 0.48 -2.04 -12.86
N ASP A 74 1.63 -2.50 -12.40
CA ASP A 74 2.64 -1.70 -11.71
C ASP A 74 3.78 -1.40 -12.68
N LEU A 75 3.88 -0.14 -13.11
CA LEU A 75 4.89 0.29 -14.09
C LEU A 75 6.30 0.35 -13.52
N LYS A 76 6.45 0.43 -12.19
CA LYS A 76 7.76 0.43 -11.54
C LYS A 76 8.34 -0.96 -11.48
N ASP A 77 7.53 -1.95 -11.09
CA ASP A 77 7.96 -3.33 -10.88
C ASP A 77 7.79 -4.19 -12.14
N GLY A 78 7.10 -3.67 -13.17
CA GLY A 78 6.84 -4.37 -14.43
C GLY A 78 5.94 -5.58 -14.27
N THR A 79 5.06 -5.58 -13.26
CA THR A 79 4.15 -6.67 -12.95
C THR A 79 2.71 -6.31 -13.30
N ASP A 80 1.88 -7.32 -13.57
CA ASP A 80 0.45 -7.14 -13.76
C ASP A 80 -0.37 -8.25 -13.11
N VAL A 81 -1.63 -7.92 -12.80
CA VAL A 81 -2.64 -8.84 -12.27
C VAL A 81 -3.91 -8.69 -13.07
N PHE A 82 -4.42 -9.81 -13.59
CA PHE A 82 -5.68 -9.89 -14.35
C PHE A 82 -6.70 -10.73 -13.60
N PHE A 83 -7.92 -10.21 -13.45
CA PHE A 83 -8.98 -10.89 -12.73
C PHE A 83 -10.38 -10.43 -13.16
N PRO A 84 -11.42 -11.29 -13.02
CA PRO A 84 -12.83 -10.88 -13.14
C PRO A 84 -13.16 -9.83 -12.07
N LEU A 85 -13.99 -8.85 -12.40
CA LEU A 85 -14.38 -7.80 -11.44
C LEU A 85 -15.11 -8.37 -10.22
N SER A 86 -15.76 -9.54 -10.34
CA SER A 86 -16.35 -10.27 -9.21
C SER A 86 -15.34 -10.63 -8.12
N ASP A 87 -14.07 -10.79 -8.49
CA ASP A 87 -13.01 -11.22 -7.60
C ASP A 87 -12.25 -10.02 -6.94
N LEU A 88 -12.70 -8.80 -7.26
CA LEU A 88 -12.12 -7.57 -6.69
C LEU A 88 -11.99 -7.63 -5.14
N PRO A 89 -12.98 -8.14 -4.37
CA PRO A 89 -12.84 -8.24 -2.92
C PRO A 89 -11.65 -9.10 -2.48
N GLU A 90 -11.32 -10.16 -3.22
CA GLU A 90 -10.14 -10.99 -2.92
C GLU A 90 -8.85 -10.25 -3.23
N HIS A 91 -8.79 -9.51 -4.34
CA HIS A 91 -7.61 -8.71 -4.71
C HIS A 91 -7.39 -7.52 -3.77
N ILE A 92 -8.45 -6.97 -3.16
CA ILE A 92 -8.33 -6.01 -2.07
C ILE A 92 -7.70 -6.68 -0.85
N LYS A 93 -8.14 -7.88 -0.44
CA LYS A 93 -7.55 -8.65 0.65
C LYS A 93 -6.08 -9.03 0.39
N LEU A 94 -5.74 -9.34 -0.86
CA LEU A 94 -4.36 -9.57 -1.31
C LEU A 94 -3.54 -8.27 -1.42
N ARG A 95 -4.17 -7.13 -1.07
CA ARG A 95 -3.53 -5.82 -0.96
C ARG A 95 -2.97 -5.25 -2.27
N HIS A 96 -3.47 -5.70 -3.41
CA HIS A 96 -3.07 -5.16 -4.71
C HIS A 96 -3.41 -3.66 -4.88
N PHE A 97 -4.33 -3.13 -4.07
CA PHE A 97 -4.81 -1.75 -4.11
C PHE A 97 -4.31 -0.87 -2.95
N ASP A 98 -3.40 -1.36 -2.12
CA ASP A 98 -2.87 -0.61 -0.96
C ASP A 98 -2.22 0.73 -1.37
N PHE A 99 -1.75 0.84 -2.61
CA PHE A 99 -1.22 2.09 -3.15
C PHE A 99 -2.25 3.23 -3.16
N MET A 100 -3.55 2.93 -3.18
CA MET A 100 -4.62 3.93 -3.10
C MET A 100 -4.65 4.60 -1.72
N ASP A 101 -4.31 3.88 -0.66
CA ASP A 101 -4.20 4.41 0.70
C ASP A 101 -2.83 5.05 0.99
N GLY A 102 -1.95 5.11 -0.02
CA GLY A 102 -0.60 5.63 0.13
C GLY A 102 0.39 4.64 0.75
N ILE A 103 -0.01 3.39 0.91
CA ILE A 103 0.86 2.32 1.40
C ILE A 103 1.68 1.80 0.22
N THR A 104 2.96 2.12 0.20
CA THR A 104 3.88 1.58 -0.81
C THR A 104 4.43 0.23 -0.39
N HIS A 105 4.94 -0.53 -1.36
CA HIS A 105 5.59 -1.81 -1.08
C HIS A 105 6.77 -1.65 -0.10
N GLU A 106 7.54 -0.56 -0.25
CA GLU A 106 8.66 -0.24 0.63
C GLU A 106 8.21 0.05 2.06
N LEU A 107 7.12 0.83 2.24
CA LEU A 107 6.55 1.08 3.58
C LEU A 107 6.05 -0.20 4.22
N ARG A 108 5.45 -1.09 3.44
CA ARG A 108 5.00 -2.40 3.93
C ARG A 108 6.17 -3.28 4.37
N GLN A 109 7.20 -3.41 3.53
CA GLN A 109 8.39 -4.18 3.90
C GLN A 109 9.04 -3.65 5.16
N ALA A 110 9.15 -2.32 5.30
CA ALA A 110 9.69 -1.70 6.50
C ALA A 110 8.83 -2.03 7.73
N GLN A 111 7.50 -2.02 7.59
CA GLN A 111 6.59 -2.37 8.68
C GLN A 111 6.65 -3.86 9.06
N GLU A 112 6.71 -4.75 8.06
CA GLU A 112 6.89 -6.19 8.30
C GLU A 112 8.21 -6.49 9.01
N GLN A 113 9.30 -5.85 8.57
CA GLN A 113 10.60 -5.97 9.20
C GLN A 113 10.58 -5.46 10.65
N ALA A 114 9.98 -4.30 10.89
CA ALA A 114 9.81 -3.76 12.25
C ALA A 114 8.99 -4.70 13.15
N ASN A 115 7.94 -5.32 12.61
CA ASN A 115 7.14 -6.30 13.35
C ASN A 115 7.94 -7.55 13.72
N ILE A 116 8.80 -8.06 12.81
CA ILE A 116 9.68 -9.20 13.07
C ILE A 116 10.70 -8.84 14.17
N GLU A 117 11.31 -7.67 14.08
CA GLU A 117 12.29 -7.18 15.07
C GLU A 117 11.64 -6.99 16.44
N ALA A 118 10.44 -6.41 16.50
CA ALA A 118 9.68 -6.24 17.73
C ALA A 118 9.33 -7.62 18.36
N ALA A 119 8.87 -8.58 17.55
CA ALA A 119 8.57 -9.93 18.04
C ALA A 119 9.84 -10.64 18.57
N ALA A 120 10.98 -10.48 17.89
CA ALA A 120 12.26 -11.02 18.34
C ALA A 120 12.72 -10.37 19.65
N ALA A 121 12.55 -9.05 19.80
CA ALA A 121 12.89 -8.32 21.02
C ALA A 121 12.03 -8.80 22.22
N VAL A 122 10.72 -8.95 22.02
CA VAL A 122 9.80 -9.50 23.04
C VAL A 122 10.18 -10.94 23.40
N GLY A 123 10.50 -11.76 22.41
CA GLY A 123 10.97 -13.13 22.62
C GLY A 123 12.26 -13.20 23.44
N SER A 124 13.22 -12.33 23.15
CA SER A 124 14.48 -12.20 23.88
C SER A 124 14.25 -11.76 25.33
N LEU A 125 13.37 -10.79 25.54
CA LEU A 125 12.98 -10.31 26.87
C LEU A 125 12.32 -11.45 27.68
N TYR A 126 11.40 -12.20 27.07
CA TYR A 126 10.78 -13.38 27.70
C TYR A 126 11.83 -14.40 28.14
N GLN A 127 12.80 -14.73 27.26
CA GLN A 127 13.85 -15.70 27.56
C GLN A 127 14.77 -15.21 28.71
N ALA A 128 15.10 -13.91 28.74
CA ALA A 128 15.92 -13.33 29.79
C ALA A 128 15.23 -13.46 31.18
N PHE A 129 13.95 -13.09 31.28
CA PHE A 129 13.18 -13.25 32.51
C PHE A 129 12.99 -14.72 32.92
N ARG A 130 12.80 -15.61 31.94
CA ARG A 130 12.67 -17.05 32.21
C ARG A 130 13.98 -17.66 32.73
N ALA A 131 15.12 -17.21 32.19
CA ALA A 131 16.44 -17.68 32.62
C ALA A 131 16.77 -17.24 34.06
N ASP A 132 16.27 -16.10 34.51
CA ASP A 132 16.42 -15.63 35.89
C ASP A 132 15.70 -16.55 36.90
N GLY A 133 14.64 -17.24 36.47
CA GLY A 133 13.95 -18.26 37.29
C GLY A 133 13.12 -17.72 38.47
N SER A 134 13.07 -16.40 38.64
CA SER A 134 12.40 -15.72 39.75
C SER A 134 10.88 -15.57 39.55
N TYR A 135 10.38 -15.84 38.35
CA TYR A 135 9.00 -15.57 37.95
C TYR A 135 8.31 -16.84 37.47
N ASP A 136 7.06 -17.07 37.92
CA ASP A 136 6.24 -18.11 37.34
C ASP A 136 5.80 -17.73 35.90
N GLU A 137 5.55 -18.75 35.09
CA GLU A 137 5.26 -18.59 33.67
C GLU A 137 3.99 -17.75 33.40
N HIS A 138 2.99 -17.87 34.24
CA HIS A 138 1.73 -17.15 34.11
C HIS A 138 1.92 -15.65 34.37
N SER A 139 2.58 -15.31 35.47
CA SER A 139 2.89 -13.92 35.83
C SER A 139 3.78 -13.24 34.80
N LEU A 140 4.76 -13.97 34.27
CA LEU A 140 5.63 -13.46 33.22
C LEU A 140 4.86 -13.16 31.91
N LYS A 141 3.98 -14.05 31.48
CA LYS A 141 3.12 -13.82 30.32
C LYS A 141 2.20 -12.60 30.51
N GLN A 142 1.57 -12.48 31.68
CA GLN A 142 0.74 -11.32 32.00
C GLN A 142 1.52 -10.02 32.00
N PHE A 143 2.72 -10.01 32.56
CA PHE A 143 3.60 -8.85 32.54
C PHE A 143 3.93 -8.40 31.12
N LEU A 144 4.35 -9.33 30.25
CA LEU A 144 4.69 -9.02 28.87
C LEU A 144 3.49 -8.50 28.07
N ILE A 145 2.30 -9.08 28.27
CA ILE A 145 1.08 -8.59 27.61
C ILE A 145 0.77 -7.15 28.05
N ARG A 146 0.90 -6.84 29.34
CA ARG A 146 0.68 -5.48 29.86
C ARG A 146 1.74 -4.50 29.35
N LEU A 147 2.99 -4.92 29.30
CA LEU A 147 4.09 -4.13 28.74
C LEU A 147 3.82 -3.78 27.27
N LEU A 148 3.46 -4.76 26.44
CA LEU A 148 3.09 -4.54 25.05
C LEU A 148 1.89 -3.61 24.89
N PHE A 149 0.88 -3.78 25.77
CA PHE A 149 -0.27 -2.87 25.77
C PHE A 149 0.13 -1.43 26.10
N CYS A 150 1.05 -1.22 27.04
CA CYS A 150 1.54 0.12 27.37
C CYS A 150 2.29 0.76 26.23
N PHE A 151 3.15 0.02 25.52
CA PHE A 151 3.80 0.51 24.32
C PHE A 151 2.80 0.85 23.20
N PHE A 152 1.81 -0.02 22.98
CA PHE A 152 0.75 0.24 22.01
C PHE A 152 -0.05 1.49 22.37
N ALA A 153 -0.39 1.68 23.65
CA ALA A 153 -1.13 2.84 24.11
C ALA A 153 -0.34 4.15 23.98
N ASP A 154 0.99 4.08 24.15
CA ASP A 154 1.91 5.20 23.96
C ASP A 154 2.01 5.60 22.47
N ASP A 155 2.09 4.59 21.59
CA ASP A 155 2.21 4.79 20.14
C ASP A 155 0.90 5.25 19.49
N THR A 156 -0.26 4.81 20.02
CA THR A 156 -1.59 5.15 19.50
C THR A 156 -2.22 6.39 20.14
N LEU A 157 -1.45 7.19 20.85
CA LEU A 157 -1.87 8.43 21.51
C LEU A 157 -2.99 8.24 22.55
N HIS A 158 -3.10 7.07 23.16
CA HIS A 158 -3.94 6.85 24.36
C HIS A 158 -3.27 7.39 25.62
N PHE A 159 -1.94 7.55 25.58
CA PHE A 159 -1.15 8.30 26.53
C PHE A 159 -0.60 9.58 25.87
N GLU A 160 -0.05 10.49 26.68
CA GLU A 160 0.74 11.59 26.13
C GLU A 160 1.96 11.02 25.38
N PRO A 161 2.38 11.61 24.26
CA PRO A 161 3.46 11.09 23.44
C PRO A 161 4.73 10.76 24.25
N ASN A 162 5.19 9.53 24.13
CA ASN A 162 6.36 8.99 24.85
C ASN A 162 6.24 8.97 26.39
N GLN A 163 5.04 9.06 26.94
CA GLN A 163 4.82 9.07 28.38
C GLN A 163 5.32 7.78 29.04
N PHE A 164 4.97 6.63 28.47
CA PHE A 164 5.38 5.34 29.01
C PHE A 164 6.89 5.08 28.80
N ALA A 165 7.42 5.42 27.62
CA ALA A 165 8.85 5.31 27.34
C ALA A 165 9.67 6.20 28.29
N GLY A 166 9.21 7.42 28.58
CA GLY A 166 9.83 8.32 29.55
C GLY A 166 9.82 7.78 30.98
N TYR A 167 8.74 7.11 31.38
CA TYR A 167 8.65 6.49 32.70
C TYR A 167 9.64 5.34 32.91
N LEU A 168 9.95 4.59 31.85
CA LEU A 168 10.93 3.49 31.91
C LEU A 168 12.38 3.97 32.03
N GLN A 169 12.67 5.26 31.77
CA GLN A 169 14.02 5.83 31.82
C GLN A 169 14.34 6.48 33.17
N THR A 170 13.39 6.56 34.09
CA THR A 170 13.56 7.13 35.45
C THR A 170 13.84 6.06 36.47
#